data_4ed012969f1acd2c391a94a87b2b3f05
#
_entry.id   4ed012969f1acd2c391a94a87b2b3f05
#
_cell.length_a   1.000
_cell.length_b   1.000
_cell.length_c   1.000
_cell.angle_alpha   90.00
_cell.angle_beta   90.00
_cell.angle_gamma   90.00
#
_symmetry.space_group_name_H-M   'P 1'
#
loop_
_entity.id
_entity.type
_entity.pdbx_description
1 polymer ?
#
loop_
_entity_poly.entity_id
_entity_poly.type
_entity_poly.pdbx_seq_one_letter_code
_entity_poly.pdbx_strand_id
1 'polypeptide(L)'
;SCKDWELYHQAGLDSLYETVGNLNLFLICKRPEPSALRPLPEGCSIRTCRPDELDVWKHLAAEDSYADSLTDYYERVYAGNGEEQNPAFFQRCLFLCTPSGKPVATGLTWLSYARTGFPVNTLGWIRVLPGEEGRGFGRALLSELLRRSDFPLYLHTQPTSVCAIRLYSDFGFHLLTNPVIGYRKNDLNASLPILEKVMRPAAFHGLRFSNEGQALHQAALSSRISEF
;
A
#
# COMPACT_ATOMS: atom_id res chain seq x y z
N SER A 1 11.76 -2.97 0.66
CA SER A 1 11.99 -4.34 1.15
C SER A 1 13.38 -4.81 0.73
N CYS A 2 13.86 -5.89 1.34
CA CYS A 2 15.16 -6.49 1.00
C CYS A 2 15.20 -6.93 -0.47
N LYS A 3 14.10 -7.52 -0.96
CA LYS A 3 13.97 -7.94 -2.36
C LYS A 3 13.91 -6.78 -3.34
N ASP A 4 13.30 -5.67 -2.97
CA ASP A 4 13.27 -4.47 -3.82
C ASP A 4 14.68 -3.90 -3.97
N TRP A 5 15.44 -3.81 -2.88
CA TRP A 5 16.83 -3.38 -2.93
C TRP A 5 17.70 -4.30 -3.80
N GLU A 6 17.53 -5.62 -3.70
CA GLU A 6 18.23 -6.59 -4.54
C GLU A 6 17.99 -6.34 -6.04
N LEU A 7 16.76 -5.99 -6.43
CA LEU A 7 16.44 -5.68 -7.83
C LEU A 7 17.18 -4.43 -8.30
N TYR A 8 17.26 -3.39 -7.49
CA TYR A 8 18.04 -2.18 -7.79
C TYR A 8 19.53 -2.47 -7.86
N HIS A 9 20.05 -3.27 -6.94
CA HIS A 9 21.44 -3.69 -6.92
C HIS A 9 21.81 -4.48 -8.19
N GLN A 10 21.03 -5.46 -8.58
CA GLN A 10 21.22 -6.23 -9.80
C GLN A 10 21.16 -5.36 -11.07
N ALA A 11 20.40 -4.30 -11.06
CA ALA A 11 20.32 -3.33 -12.16
C ALA A 11 21.48 -2.29 -12.15
N GLY A 12 22.34 -2.30 -11.15
CA GLY A 12 23.42 -1.31 -10.98
C GLY A 12 22.90 0.08 -10.57
N LEU A 13 21.75 0.14 -9.91
CA LEU A 13 21.05 1.37 -9.53
C LEU A 13 20.99 1.58 -8.00
N ASP A 14 21.95 1.06 -7.25
CA ASP A 14 22.03 1.18 -5.78
C ASP A 14 21.90 2.62 -5.30
N SER A 15 22.64 3.54 -5.92
CA SER A 15 22.64 4.95 -5.57
C SER A 15 21.30 5.67 -5.80
N LEU A 16 20.43 5.11 -6.65
CA LEU A 16 19.11 5.66 -6.92
C LEU A 16 18.06 5.17 -5.90
N TYR A 17 18.28 4.02 -5.26
CA TYR A 17 17.27 3.42 -4.37
C TYR A 17 16.78 4.38 -3.29
N GLU A 18 17.67 5.08 -2.62
CA GLU A 18 17.31 6.06 -1.60
C GLU A 18 16.64 7.30 -2.18
N THR A 19 17.13 7.78 -3.33
CA THR A 19 16.64 9.01 -3.98
C THR A 19 15.23 8.85 -4.54
N VAL A 20 14.95 7.72 -5.19
CA VAL A 20 13.64 7.47 -5.82
C VAL A 20 12.55 7.08 -4.82
N GLY A 21 12.91 6.79 -3.58
CA GLY A 21 11.95 6.57 -2.49
C GLY A 21 11.08 7.80 -2.17
N ASN A 22 11.47 8.98 -2.63
CA ASN A 22 10.71 10.22 -2.49
C ASN A 22 9.77 10.50 -3.67
N LEU A 23 9.83 9.72 -4.75
CA LEU A 23 8.94 9.89 -5.89
C LEU A 23 7.56 9.30 -5.60
N ASN A 24 6.52 9.98 -6.07
CA ASN A 24 5.13 9.58 -5.83
C ASN A 24 4.57 8.83 -7.05
N LEU A 25 3.98 7.68 -6.79
CA LEU A 25 3.15 6.94 -7.72
C LEU A 25 1.77 6.72 -7.10
N PHE A 26 0.73 6.86 -7.92
CA PHE A 26 -0.65 6.64 -7.51
C PHE A 26 -1.29 5.59 -8.41
N LEU A 27 -2.09 4.72 -7.82
CA LEU A 27 -2.78 3.65 -8.53
C LEU A 27 -4.26 3.63 -8.21
N ILE A 28 -5.04 3.10 -9.14
CA ILE A 28 -6.47 2.85 -8.99
C ILE A 28 -6.81 1.41 -9.33
N CYS A 29 -7.69 0.79 -8.55
CA CYS A 29 -8.35 -0.46 -8.90
C CYS A 29 -9.85 -0.23 -8.95
N LYS A 30 -10.46 -0.40 -10.11
CA LYS A 30 -11.92 -0.27 -10.26
C LYS A 30 -12.63 -1.59 -10.02
N ARG A 31 -11.94 -2.67 -10.26
CA ARG A 31 -12.39 -4.04 -10.03
C ARG A 31 -11.17 -4.95 -9.96
N PRO A 32 -11.03 -5.78 -8.92
CA PRO A 32 -9.90 -6.70 -8.83
C PRO A 32 -9.96 -7.76 -9.93
N GLU A 33 -8.79 -8.22 -10.37
CA GLU A 33 -8.63 -9.33 -11.30
C GLU A 33 -8.90 -10.64 -10.57
N PRO A 34 -10.00 -11.36 -10.87
CA PRO A 34 -10.36 -12.56 -10.10
C PRO A 34 -9.30 -13.66 -10.15
N SER A 35 -8.60 -13.78 -11.28
CA SER A 35 -7.56 -14.79 -11.50
C SER A 35 -6.31 -14.57 -10.62
N ALA A 36 -6.11 -13.37 -10.10
CA ALA A 36 -5.01 -13.03 -9.20
C ALA A 36 -5.28 -13.40 -7.74
N LEU A 37 -6.55 -13.50 -7.34
CA LEU A 37 -6.94 -13.82 -5.96
C LEU A 37 -6.40 -15.19 -5.53
N ARG A 38 -5.92 -15.29 -4.29
CA ARG A 38 -5.38 -16.54 -3.72
C ARG A 38 -5.97 -16.77 -2.34
N PRO A 39 -6.16 -18.04 -1.96
CA PRO A 39 -6.47 -18.39 -0.58
C PRO A 39 -5.27 -18.16 0.32
N LEU A 40 -5.50 -18.20 1.63
CA LEU A 40 -4.44 -18.22 2.62
C LEU A 40 -3.58 -19.48 2.47
N PRO A 41 -2.27 -19.39 2.69
CA PRO A 41 -1.44 -20.58 2.85
C PRO A 41 -1.94 -21.48 3.98
N GLU A 42 -1.66 -22.77 3.89
CA GLU A 42 -2.12 -23.77 4.85
C GLU A 42 -1.75 -23.41 6.28
N GLY A 43 -2.71 -23.50 7.19
CA GLY A 43 -2.57 -23.19 8.60
C GLY A 43 -2.45 -21.71 8.94
N CYS A 44 -2.32 -20.81 7.95
CA CYS A 44 -2.32 -19.39 8.17
C CYS A 44 -3.74 -18.85 8.39
N SER A 45 -3.83 -17.71 9.09
CA SER A 45 -5.11 -17.06 9.38
C SER A 45 -5.03 -15.55 9.14
N ILE A 46 -6.19 -14.95 8.91
CA ILE A 46 -6.38 -13.50 8.91
C ILE A 46 -7.20 -13.12 10.13
N ARG A 47 -6.76 -12.10 10.81
CA ARG A 47 -7.53 -11.43 11.87
C ARG A 47 -7.34 -9.92 11.83
N THR A 48 -8.17 -9.21 12.54
CA THR A 48 -8.01 -7.77 12.71
C THR A 48 -6.95 -7.46 13.78
N CYS A 49 -6.35 -6.26 13.69
CA CYS A 49 -5.54 -5.69 14.75
C CYS A 49 -6.42 -5.43 15.99
N ARG A 50 -5.96 -5.80 17.17
CA ARG A 50 -6.64 -5.48 18.43
C ARG A 50 -6.19 -4.12 18.97
N PRO A 51 -7.02 -3.46 19.81
CA PRO A 51 -6.65 -2.17 20.40
C PRO A 51 -5.33 -2.16 21.19
N ASP A 52 -5.00 -3.28 21.84
CA ASP A 52 -3.77 -3.47 22.60
C ASP A 52 -2.56 -3.84 21.72
N GLU A 53 -2.73 -3.92 20.40
CA GLU A 53 -1.70 -4.32 19.42
C GLU A 53 -1.22 -3.19 18.51
N LEU A 54 -1.47 -1.94 18.84
CA LEU A 54 -1.07 -0.81 18.00
C LEU A 54 0.45 -0.80 17.74
N ASP A 55 1.26 -1.14 18.75
CA ASP A 55 2.71 -1.24 18.58
C ASP A 55 3.11 -2.43 17.69
N VAL A 56 2.37 -3.53 17.75
CA VAL A 56 2.56 -4.65 16.81
C VAL A 56 2.28 -4.20 15.38
N TRP A 57 1.18 -3.45 15.16
CA TRP A 57 0.89 -2.89 13.85
C TRP A 57 1.99 -1.97 13.34
N LYS A 58 2.53 -1.07 14.18
CA LYS A 58 3.62 -0.17 13.78
C LYS A 58 4.85 -0.95 13.32
N HIS A 59 5.24 -1.99 14.05
CA HIS A 59 6.35 -2.86 13.68
C HIS A 59 6.10 -3.63 12.38
N LEU A 60 4.86 -4.07 12.13
CA LEU A 60 4.49 -4.74 10.89
C LEU A 60 4.43 -3.78 9.71
N ALA A 61 3.88 -2.59 9.89
CA ALA A 61 3.57 -1.64 8.82
C ALA A 61 4.80 -0.92 8.28
N ALA A 62 5.80 -0.67 9.12
CA ALA A 62 7.01 0.06 8.75
C ALA A 62 8.24 -0.49 9.47
N GLU A 63 9.42 0.00 9.07
CA GLU A 63 10.64 -0.23 9.82
C GLU A 63 10.62 0.55 11.15
N ASP A 64 11.32 0.07 12.17
CA ASP A 64 11.31 0.67 13.50
C ASP A 64 11.78 2.15 13.50
N SER A 65 12.63 2.54 12.54
CA SER A 65 13.04 3.93 12.33
C SER A 65 11.87 4.88 11.96
N TYR A 66 10.73 4.35 11.51
CA TYR A 66 9.53 5.12 11.18
C TYR A 66 8.46 5.10 12.27
N ALA A 67 8.72 4.48 13.43
CA ALA A 67 7.70 4.28 14.47
C ALA A 67 7.05 5.59 14.94
N ASP A 68 7.85 6.65 15.15
CA ASP A 68 7.33 7.97 15.57
C ASP A 68 6.48 8.62 14.47
N SER A 69 6.94 8.58 13.22
CA SER A 69 6.17 9.10 12.08
C SER A 69 4.86 8.35 11.88
N LEU A 70 4.85 7.05 12.14
CA LEU A 70 3.67 6.22 12.04
C LEU A 70 2.69 6.47 13.19
N THR A 71 3.19 6.76 14.40
CA THR A 71 2.38 7.22 15.53
C THR A 71 1.68 8.52 15.21
N ASP A 72 2.41 9.52 14.72
CA ASP A 72 1.87 10.81 14.31
C ASP A 72 0.83 10.66 13.18
N TYR A 73 1.08 9.79 12.20
CA TYR A 73 0.12 9.50 11.14
C TYR A 73 -1.16 8.85 11.69
N TYR A 74 -1.03 7.86 12.58
CA TYR A 74 -2.17 7.21 13.23
C TYR A 74 -3.05 8.23 13.97
N GLU A 75 -2.44 9.10 14.78
CA GLU A 75 -3.17 10.10 15.56
C GLU A 75 -3.90 11.10 14.68
N ARG A 76 -3.29 11.54 13.58
CA ARG A 76 -3.89 12.53 12.68
C ARG A 76 -4.95 11.95 11.75
N VAL A 77 -4.77 10.73 11.29
CA VAL A 77 -5.61 10.13 10.24
C VAL A 77 -6.61 9.13 10.81
N TYR A 78 -6.15 8.18 11.62
CA TYR A 78 -6.95 7.05 12.04
C TYR A 78 -7.65 7.24 13.38
N ALA A 79 -6.98 7.81 14.38
CA ALA A 79 -7.56 7.99 15.72
C ALA A 79 -8.72 8.99 15.76
N GLY A 80 -8.73 9.96 14.84
CA GLY A 80 -9.71 11.04 14.88
C GLY A 80 -9.40 12.09 15.95
N ASN A 81 -10.24 13.12 16.06
CA ASN A 81 -9.99 14.31 16.87
C ASN A 81 -9.89 14.00 18.39
N GLY A 82 -8.77 13.41 18.84
CA GLY A 82 -8.50 13.16 20.26
C GLY A 82 -9.11 11.90 20.85
N GLU A 83 -9.71 11.04 20.04
CA GLU A 83 -10.08 9.69 20.48
C GLU A 83 -8.84 8.80 20.42
N GLU A 84 -8.40 8.27 21.55
CA GLU A 84 -7.23 7.39 21.63
C GLU A 84 -7.38 6.11 20.79
N GLN A 85 -8.61 5.69 20.55
CA GLN A 85 -8.92 4.49 19.78
C GLN A 85 -10.13 4.70 18.86
N ASN A 86 -9.91 4.59 17.55
CA ASN A 86 -10.99 4.56 16.59
C ASN A 86 -11.36 3.10 16.26
N PRO A 87 -12.58 2.63 16.61
CA PRO A 87 -13.01 1.26 16.32
C PRO A 87 -12.90 0.90 14.84
N ALA A 88 -13.10 1.86 13.93
CA ALA A 88 -13.02 1.63 12.49
C ALA A 88 -11.62 1.19 12.04
N PHE A 89 -10.55 1.74 12.64
CA PHE A 89 -9.19 1.31 12.35
C PHE A 89 -9.02 -0.18 12.68
N PHE A 90 -9.39 -0.59 13.89
CA PHE A 90 -9.21 -1.96 14.36
C PHE A 90 -10.11 -2.97 13.63
N GLN A 91 -11.20 -2.53 13.03
CA GLN A 91 -12.04 -3.37 12.17
C GLN A 91 -11.46 -3.57 10.76
N ARG A 92 -10.65 -2.63 10.28
CA ARG A 92 -10.15 -2.57 8.89
C ARG A 92 -8.68 -2.97 8.75
N CYS A 93 -7.90 -2.83 9.82
CA CYS A 93 -6.50 -3.22 9.84
C CYS A 93 -6.38 -4.74 10.01
N LEU A 94 -5.83 -5.41 9.00
CA LEU A 94 -5.68 -6.87 8.98
C LEU A 94 -4.26 -7.30 9.29
N PHE A 95 -4.15 -8.39 10.04
CA PHE A 95 -2.92 -9.15 10.23
C PHE A 95 -3.04 -10.52 9.57
N LEU A 96 -2.03 -10.91 8.80
CA LEU A 96 -1.85 -12.28 8.40
C LEU A 96 -0.93 -12.96 9.42
N CYS A 97 -1.42 -14.07 9.99
CA CYS A 97 -0.72 -14.83 11.01
C CYS A 97 -0.29 -16.21 10.49
N THR A 98 0.90 -16.65 10.91
CA THR A 98 1.42 -17.99 10.67
C THR A 98 0.59 -19.04 11.44
N PRO A 99 0.81 -20.37 11.20
CA PRO A 99 0.16 -21.42 11.97
C PRO A 99 0.40 -21.32 13.50
N SER A 100 1.52 -20.73 13.92
CA SER A 100 1.80 -20.47 15.35
C SER A 100 1.05 -19.26 15.92
N GLY A 101 0.27 -18.53 15.11
CA GLY A 101 -0.45 -17.34 15.52
C GLY A 101 0.38 -16.05 15.47
N LYS A 102 1.65 -16.12 15.04
CA LYS A 102 2.51 -14.93 14.92
C LYS A 102 2.08 -14.07 13.74
N PRO A 103 1.78 -12.78 13.92
CA PRO A 103 1.51 -11.87 12.81
C PRO A 103 2.81 -11.57 12.05
N VAL A 104 2.76 -11.69 10.71
CA VAL A 104 3.92 -11.54 9.82
C VAL A 104 3.67 -10.57 8.67
N ALA A 105 2.43 -10.14 8.50
CA ALA A 105 2.07 -9.15 7.49
C ALA A 105 0.86 -8.33 7.94
N THR A 106 0.75 -7.12 7.44
CA THR A 106 -0.37 -6.21 7.69
C THR A 106 -0.79 -5.47 6.44
N GLY A 107 -2.01 -4.99 6.43
CA GLY A 107 -2.56 -4.08 5.44
C GLY A 107 -3.87 -3.49 5.92
N LEU A 108 -4.22 -2.34 5.38
CA LEU A 108 -5.36 -1.55 5.81
C LEU A 108 -6.11 -0.99 4.61
N THR A 109 -7.44 -1.08 4.64
CA THR A 109 -8.32 -0.28 3.78
C THR A 109 -8.96 0.82 4.62
N TRP A 110 -9.09 2.02 4.05
CA TRP A 110 -9.60 3.18 4.76
C TRP A 110 -10.56 3.99 3.90
N LEU A 111 -11.55 4.61 4.52
CA LEU A 111 -12.37 5.63 3.88
C LEU A 111 -11.72 6.99 4.14
N SER A 112 -10.74 7.33 3.30
CA SER A 112 -9.99 8.57 3.41
C SER A 112 -10.86 9.77 3.08
N TYR A 113 -10.59 10.90 3.74
CA TYR A 113 -11.29 12.19 3.56
C TYR A 113 -12.81 12.14 3.86
N ALA A 114 -13.26 11.16 4.65
CA ALA A 114 -14.68 11.03 4.99
C ALA A 114 -15.25 12.29 5.66
N ARG A 115 -14.42 12.98 6.46
CA ARG A 115 -14.82 14.21 7.18
C ARG A 115 -14.87 15.46 6.31
N THR A 116 -14.32 15.43 5.11
CA THR A 116 -14.28 16.59 4.20
C THR A 116 -15.45 16.62 3.22
N GLY A 117 -16.26 15.57 3.18
CA GLY A 117 -17.33 15.41 2.20
C GLY A 117 -16.89 14.84 0.85
N PHE A 118 -15.62 14.48 0.69
CA PHE A 118 -15.07 13.86 -0.53
C PHE A 118 -14.43 12.50 -0.22
N PRO A 119 -15.18 11.53 0.31
CA PRO A 119 -14.62 10.24 0.72
C PRO A 119 -14.14 9.44 -0.48
N VAL A 120 -12.99 8.80 -0.31
CA VAL A 120 -12.46 7.81 -1.26
C VAL A 120 -11.92 6.60 -0.52
N ASN A 121 -12.08 5.41 -1.10
CA ASN A 121 -11.51 4.20 -0.54
C ASN A 121 -10.02 4.12 -0.87
N THR A 122 -9.20 3.90 0.13
CA THR A 122 -7.74 3.79 -0.01
C THR A 122 -7.22 2.51 0.60
N LEU A 123 -6.08 2.06 0.08
CA LEU A 123 -5.33 0.91 0.53
C LEU A 123 -3.95 1.38 0.97
N GLY A 124 -3.50 0.97 2.13
CA GLY A 124 -2.20 1.40 2.63
C GLY A 124 -1.57 0.46 3.63
N TRP A 125 -0.32 0.76 3.95
CA TRP A 125 0.48 0.05 4.95
C TRP A 125 0.57 -1.45 4.71
N ILE A 126 0.56 -1.87 3.41
CA ILE A 126 0.76 -3.28 3.06
C ILE A 126 2.23 -3.60 3.18
N ARG A 127 2.53 -4.52 4.07
CA ARG A 127 3.89 -4.99 4.27
C ARG A 127 3.91 -6.44 4.79
N VAL A 128 4.86 -7.19 4.29
CA VAL A 128 5.26 -8.48 4.84
C VAL A 128 6.60 -8.28 5.54
N LEU A 129 6.80 -8.85 6.72
CA LEU A 129 8.06 -8.74 7.45
C LEU A 129 9.24 -9.24 6.60
N PRO A 130 10.40 -8.58 6.69
CA PRO A 130 11.64 -9.12 6.15
C PRO A 130 11.88 -10.55 6.64
N GLY A 131 12.34 -11.43 5.75
CA GLY A 131 12.51 -12.85 6.04
C GLY A 131 11.25 -13.71 5.86
N GLU A 132 10.06 -13.12 5.83
CA GLU A 132 8.79 -13.81 5.53
C GLU A 132 8.32 -13.57 4.09
N GLU A 133 9.05 -12.77 3.33
CA GLU A 133 8.75 -12.46 1.94
C GLU A 133 8.94 -13.68 1.01
N GLY A 134 8.20 -13.72 -0.10
CA GLY A 134 8.30 -14.78 -1.11
C GLY A 134 7.52 -16.06 -0.79
N ARG A 135 6.77 -16.08 0.30
CA ARG A 135 5.95 -17.20 0.75
C ARG A 135 4.47 -17.08 0.35
N GLY A 136 4.14 -16.10 -0.49
CA GLY A 136 2.77 -15.84 -0.93
C GLY A 136 1.92 -15.02 0.05
N PHE A 137 2.46 -14.59 1.19
CA PHE A 137 1.71 -13.86 2.23
C PHE A 137 1.17 -12.53 1.74
N GLY A 138 1.95 -11.75 0.98
CA GLY A 138 1.49 -10.47 0.42
C GLY A 138 0.30 -10.65 -0.53
N ARG A 139 0.33 -11.68 -1.37
CA ARG A 139 -0.76 -11.99 -2.30
C ARG A 139 -2.01 -12.45 -1.56
N ALA A 140 -1.86 -13.32 -0.57
CA ALA A 140 -2.98 -13.81 0.23
C ALA A 140 -3.63 -12.67 1.05
N LEU A 141 -2.82 -11.83 1.69
CA LEU A 141 -3.31 -10.66 2.44
C LEU A 141 -4.05 -9.69 1.53
N LEU A 142 -3.46 -9.32 0.37
CA LEU A 142 -4.10 -8.42 -0.58
C LEU A 142 -5.41 -9.00 -1.11
N SER A 143 -5.46 -10.31 -1.36
CA SER A 143 -6.71 -10.99 -1.74
C SER A 143 -7.81 -10.79 -0.70
N GLU A 144 -7.50 -10.93 0.59
CA GLU A 144 -8.46 -10.71 1.68
C GLU A 144 -8.89 -9.25 1.80
N LEU A 145 -7.94 -8.31 1.68
CA LEU A 145 -8.25 -6.88 1.69
C LEU A 145 -9.21 -6.52 0.54
N LEU A 146 -8.93 -6.99 -0.67
CA LEU A 146 -9.76 -6.69 -1.85
C LEU A 146 -11.17 -7.31 -1.76
N ARG A 147 -11.30 -8.51 -1.18
CA ARG A 147 -12.63 -9.12 -0.94
C ARG A 147 -13.51 -8.32 0.01
N ARG A 148 -12.90 -7.49 0.87
CA ARG A 148 -13.57 -6.68 1.89
C ARG A 148 -13.66 -5.20 1.50
N SER A 149 -13.17 -4.83 0.32
CA SER A 149 -13.08 -3.43 -0.11
C SER A 149 -14.26 -3.01 -0.95
N ASP A 150 -14.60 -1.74 -0.85
CA ASP A 150 -15.42 -1.04 -1.82
C ASP A 150 -14.53 -0.43 -2.92
N PHE A 151 -15.05 -0.31 -4.13
CA PHE A 151 -14.32 0.18 -5.30
C PHE A 151 -14.96 1.45 -5.88
N PRO A 152 -14.20 2.33 -6.53
CA PRO A 152 -12.77 2.23 -6.81
C PRO A 152 -11.92 2.34 -5.54
N LEU A 153 -10.77 1.67 -5.56
CA LEU A 153 -9.79 1.65 -4.48
C LEU A 153 -8.49 2.28 -4.96
N TYR A 154 -7.96 3.23 -4.21
CA TYR A 154 -6.75 3.96 -4.55
C TYR A 154 -5.60 3.61 -3.61
N LEU A 155 -4.38 3.75 -4.08
CA LEU A 155 -3.18 3.67 -3.24
C LEU A 155 -2.09 4.62 -3.73
N HIS A 156 -1.19 4.95 -2.81
CA HIS A 156 0.04 5.67 -3.06
C HIS A 156 1.23 4.74 -2.80
N THR A 157 2.26 4.82 -3.63
CA THR A 157 3.50 4.06 -3.47
C THR A 157 4.68 4.81 -4.09
N GLN A 158 5.83 4.18 -4.11
CA GLN A 158 7.09 4.73 -4.65
C GLN A 158 7.72 3.72 -5.61
N PRO A 159 8.59 4.17 -6.54
CA PRO A 159 9.31 3.27 -7.47
C PRO A 159 10.19 2.24 -6.78
N THR A 160 10.60 2.49 -5.52
CA THR A 160 11.35 1.52 -4.70
C THR A 160 10.53 0.30 -4.28
N SER A 161 9.21 0.35 -4.37
CA SER A 161 8.30 -0.75 -4.00
C SER A 161 7.98 -1.64 -5.21
N VAL A 162 8.99 -2.11 -5.91
CA VAL A 162 8.87 -2.87 -7.18
C VAL A 162 8.03 -4.13 -7.03
N CYS A 163 8.26 -4.90 -5.96
CA CYS A 163 7.52 -6.12 -5.67
C CYS A 163 6.02 -5.83 -5.43
N ALA A 164 5.73 -4.74 -4.73
CA ALA A 164 4.36 -4.31 -4.47
C ALA A 164 3.68 -3.79 -5.75
N ILE A 165 4.37 -2.96 -6.56
CA ILE A 165 3.85 -2.47 -7.84
C ILE A 165 3.48 -3.62 -8.78
N ARG A 166 4.35 -4.64 -8.87
CA ARG A 166 4.05 -5.85 -9.64
C ARG A 166 2.82 -6.56 -9.08
N LEU A 167 2.74 -6.73 -7.76
CA LEU A 167 1.61 -7.37 -7.11
C LEU A 167 0.31 -6.61 -7.40
N TYR A 168 0.31 -5.29 -7.24
CA TYR A 168 -0.86 -4.45 -7.55
C TYR A 168 -1.28 -4.57 -9.01
N SER A 169 -0.33 -4.56 -9.94
CA SER A 169 -0.60 -4.76 -11.37
C SER A 169 -1.29 -6.10 -11.65
N ASP A 170 -0.82 -7.19 -11.04
CA ASP A 170 -1.44 -8.51 -11.15
C ASP A 170 -2.91 -8.50 -10.67
N PHE A 171 -3.22 -7.72 -9.65
CA PHE A 171 -4.57 -7.60 -9.07
C PHE A 171 -5.50 -6.61 -9.80
N GLY A 172 -5.03 -5.99 -10.87
CA GLY A 172 -5.84 -5.08 -11.70
C GLY A 172 -5.74 -3.61 -11.31
N PHE A 173 -4.75 -3.22 -10.52
CA PHE A 173 -4.45 -1.80 -10.31
C PHE A 173 -3.78 -1.21 -11.54
N HIS A 174 -4.17 0.02 -11.88
CA HIS A 174 -3.60 0.81 -12.96
C HIS A 174 -2.87 2.02 -12.38
N LEU A 175 -1.69 2.34 -12.92
CA LEU A 175 -0.97 3.56 -12.58
C LEU A 175 -1.73 4.78 -13.09
N LEU A 176 -1.96 5.76 -12.21
CA LEU A 176 -2.61 7.00 -12.59
C LEU A 176 -1.67 7.88 -13.42
N THR A 177 -2.19 8.44 -14.49
CA THR A 177 -1.46 9.35 -15.40
C THR A 177 -1.71 10.83 -15.09
N ASN A 178 -2.64 11.15 -14.19
CA ASN A 178 -2.90 12.51 -13.75
C ASN A 178 -1.62 13.14 -13.19
N PRO A 179 -1.16 14.30 -13.68
CA PRO A 179 0.16 14.85 -13.35
C PRO A 179 0.30 15.29 -11.90
N VAL A 180 -0.83 15.58 -11.26
CA VAL A 180 -0.90 16.01 -9.86
C VAL A 180 -2.08 15.32 -9.19
N ILE A 181 -1.88 14.83 -7.98
CA ILE A 181 -2.92 14.31 -7.10
C ILE A 181 -2.93 15.11 -5.80
N GLY A 182 -3.99 15.91 -5.62
CA GLY A 182 -4.04 16.87 -4.52
C GLY A 182 -2.90 17.88 -4.63
N TYR A 183 -2.09 17.96 -3.59
CA TYR A 183 -0.90 18.83 -3.52
C TYR A 183 0.40 18.11 -3.92
N ARG A 184 0.35 16.85 -4.30
CA ARG A 184 1.52 16.05 -4.65
C ARG A 184 1.65 15.86 -6.15
N LYS A 185 2.86 16.07 -6.64
CA LYS A 185 3.22 15.72 -8.01
C LYS A 185 3.14 14.20 -8.18
N ASN A 186 2.60 13.74 -9.29
CA ASN A 186 2.72 12.35 -9.71
C ASN A 186 3.99 12.20 -10.55
N ASP A 187 4.92 11.42 -10.07
CA ASP A 187 6.24 11.26 -10.69
C ASP A 187 6.30 10.06 -11.66
N LEU A 188 5.17 9.69 -12.27
CA LEU A 188 5.06 8.55 -13.18
C LEU A 188 6.10 8.60 -14.29
N ASN A 189 6.23 9.74 -14.98
CA ASN A 189 7.16 9.89 -16.10
C ASN A 189 8.62 9.73 -15.68
N ALA A 190 8.99 10.19 -14.51
CA ALA A 190 10.33 10.02 -13.95
C ALA A 190 10.57 8.57 -13.47
N SER A 191 9.51 7.89 -13.05
CA SER A 191 9.58 6.54 -12.48
C SER A 191 9.64 5.44 -13.54
N LEU A 192 8.95 5.60 -14.67
CA LEU A 192 8.86 4.56 -15.70
C LEU A 192 10.23 4.10 -16.24
N PRO A 193 11.21 4.99 -16.58
CA PRO A 193 12.52 4.54 -17.03
C PRO A 193 13.31 3.75 -15.99
N ILE A 194 13.04 4.00 -14.70
CA ILE A 194 13.67 3.28 -13.59
C ILE A 194 13.02 1.92 -13.45
N LEU A 195 11.68 1.86 -13.42
CA LEU A 195 10.91 0.61 -13.35
C LEU A 195 11.24 -0.33 -14.51
N GLU A 196 11.45 0.19 -15.72
CA GLU A 196 11.85 -0.59 -16.88
C GLU A 196 13.18 -1.34 -16.66
N LYS A 197 14.12 -0.72 -15.92
CA LYS A 197 15.43 -1.31 -15.64
C LYS A 197 15.40 -2.33 -14.50
N VAL A 198 14.51 -2.15 -13.52
CA VAL A 198 14.48 -2.99 -12.30
C VAL A 198 13.42 -4.08 -12.35
N MET A 199 12.38 -3.93 -13.16
CA MET A 199 11.34 -4.94 -13.34
C MET A 199 11.74 -5.96 -14.42
N ARG A 200 11.21 -7.17 -14.31
CA ARG A 200 11.27 -8.13 -15.43
C ARG A 200 10.49 -7.55 -16.62
N PRO A 201 10.98 -7.69 -17.86
CA PRO A 201 10.35 -7.10 -19.05
C PRO A 201 8.85 -7.42 -19.17
N ALA A 202 8.44 -8.66 -18.95
CA ALA A 202 7.03 -9.05 -19.02
C ALA A 202 6.18 -8.34 -17.96
N ALA A 203 6.71 -8.13 -16.76
CA ALA A 203 6.00 -7.43 -15.69
C ALA A 203 5.89 -5.93 -15.99
N PHE A 204 6.95 -5.32 -16.51
CA PHE A 204 6.93 -3.91 -16.92
C PHE A 204 5.95 -3.65 -18.07
N HIS A 205 5.99 -4.46 -19.12
CA HIS A 205 5.05 -4.36 -20.24
C HIS A 205 3.60 -4.69 -19.89
N GLY A 206 3.39 -5.40 -18.78
CA GLY A 206 2.07 -5.68 -18.24
C GLY A 206 1.46 -4.54 -17.42
N LEU A 207 2.21 -3.48 -17.11
CA LEU A 207 1.70 -2.31 -16.42
C LEU A 207 0.59 -1.63 -17.22
N ARG A 208 -0.48 -1.27 -16.53
CA ARG A 208 -1.63 -0.58 -17.12
C ARG A 208 -1.76 0.82 -16.53
N PHE A 209 -2.41 1.70 -17.28
CA PHE A 209 -2.51 3.12 -16.96
C PHE A 209 -3.96 3.59 -16.99
N SER A 210 -4.27 4.61 -16.19
CA SER A 210 -5.58 5.24 -16.14
C SER A 210 -5.45 6.73 -15.84
N ASN A 211 -6.32 7.55 -16.45
CA ASN A 211 -6.45 8.98 -16.13
C ASN A 211 -7.59 9.28 -15.15
N GLU A 212 -8.14 8.25 -14.51
CA GLU A 212 -9.33 8.36 -13.66
C GLU A 212 -8.98 8.69 -12.19
N GLY A 213 -8.03 9.59 -11.99
CA GLY A 213 -7.61 10.07 -10.67
C GLY A 213 -8.38 11.28 -10.13
N GLN A 214 -9.43 11.74 -10.82
CA GLN A 214 -10.11 13.00 -10.48
C GLN A 214 -10.74 12.97 -9.08
N ALA A 215 -11.39 11.87 -8.70
CA ALA A 215 -12.02 11.76 -7.38
C ALA A 215 -10.96 11.79 -6.26
N LEU A 216 -9.84 11.09 -6.43
CA LEU A 216 -8.71 11.13 -5.51
C LEU A 216 -8.08 12.53 -5.43
N HIS A 217 -7.88 13.18 -6.57
CA HIS A 217 -7.38 14.55 -6.64
C HIS A 217 -8.26 15.54 -5.86
N GLN A 218 -9.57 15.49 -6.11
CA GLN A 218 -10.55 16.33 -5.41
C GLN A 218 -10.55 16.06 -3.89
N ALA A 219 -10.54 14.79 -3.50
CA ALA A 219 -10.47 14.38 -2.11
C ALA A 219 -9.20 14.92 -1.44
N ALA A 220 -8.04 14.75 -2.07
CA ALA A 220 -6.76 15.22 -1.54
C ALA A 220 -6.66 16.74 -1.43
N LEU A 221 -7.33 17.51 -2.32
CA LEU A 221 -7.42 18.96 -2.22
C LEU A 221 -8.33 19.44 -1.07
N SER A 222 -9.26 18.62 -0.62
CA SER A 222 -10.22 18.97 0.43
C SER A 222 -9.60 19.05 1.84
N SER A 223 -8.37 18.57 2.02
CA SER A 223 -7.65 18.60 3.29
C SER A 223 -6.17 18.91 3.06
N ARG A 224 -5.54 19.59 4.02
CA ARG A 224 -4.08 19.76 4.06
C ARG A 224 -3.37 18.54 4.68
N ILE A 225 -4.11 17.66 5.34
CA ILE A 225 -3.61 16.41 5.91
C ILE A 225 -3.76 15.33 4.83
N SER A 226 -2.65 14.71 4.46
CA SER A 226 -2.67 13.56 3.56
C SER A 226 -3.16 12.32 4.31
N GLU A 227 -4.16 11.64 3.76
CA GLU A 227 -4.76 10.44 4.35
C GLU A 227 -4.45 9.15 3.58
N PHE A 228 -3.46 9.19 2.68
CA PHE A 228 -2.99 8.01 1.94
C PHE A 228 -1.57 8.16 1.42
#